data_d64100f88b44184284f039aa18738435
#
_entry.id   d64100f88b44184284f039aa18738435
#
_cell.length_a   1.000
_cell.length_b   1.000
_cell.length_c   1.000
_cell.angle_alpha   90.00
_cell.angle_beta   90.00
_cell.angle_gamma   90.00
#
_symmetry.space_group_name_H-M   'P 1'
#
loop_
_entity.id
_entity.type
_entity.pdbx_description
1 polymer ?
#
loop_
_entity_poly.entity_id
_entity_poly.type
_entity_poly.pdbx_seq_one_letter_code
_entity_poly.pdbx_strand_id
1 'polypeptide(L)'
;MPRMKQLPISLQGARKGEVRTQFAALCYRVRQGKVQVLLITSRGAKRWIVPKGWPMDAKTPGAAAAREAWEEAGVRGRVTGGCLGVYSYTKEMDGGEMLPVVAMLYPVEVKITADKYPEAGQRRRKWMSRKKAAKMVSEPEL
;
A
#
# COMPACT_ATOMS: atom_id res chain seq x y z
N MET A 1 -19.98 5.60 0.01
CA MET A 1 -18.75 5.12 -0.61
C MET A 1 -18.15 6.21 -1.48
N PRO A 2 -16.88 6.52 -1.30
CA PRO A 2 -16.25 7.50 -2.17
C PRO A 2 -16.30 7.00 -3.61
N ARG A 3 -16.74 7.85 -4.49
CA ARG A 3 -16.74 7.51 -5.90
C ARG A 3 -15.42 7.94 -6.51
N MET A 4 -14.80 7.02 -7.21
CA MET A 4 -13.62 7.35 -8.00
C MET A 4 -14.11 7.98 -9.31
N LYS A 5 -14.42 9.28 -9.25
CA LYS A 5 -14.96 10.01 -10.39
C LYS A 5 -13.92 10.27 -11.46
N GLN A 6 -12.68 10.37 -11.06
CA GLN A 6 -11.58 10.61 -11.97
C GLN A 6 -10.48 9.60 -11.70
N LEU A 7 -10.06 8.94 -12.75
CA LEU A 7 -8.86 8.12 -12.69
C LEU A 7 -7.64 9.01 -12.81
N PRO A 8 -6.53 8.65 -12.18
CA PRO A 8 -5.27 9.35 -12.41
C PRO A 8 -4.91 9.42 -13.89
N ILE A 9 -4.18 10.45 -14.26
CA ILE A 9 -3.79 10.67 -15.65
C ILE A 9 -3.11 9.45 -16.26
N SER A 10 -2.31 8.74 -15.47
CA SER A 10 -1.60 7.54 -15.92
C SER A 10 -2.51 6.42 -16.40
N LEU A 11 -3.80 6.46 -16.08
CA LEU A 11 -4.76 5.45 -16.51
C LEU A 11 -5.67 5.88 -17.64
N GLN A 12 -5.52 7.09 -18.15
CA GLN A 12 -6.45 7.64 -19.14
C GLN A 12 -6.52 6.88 -20.44
N GLY A 13 -5.52 6.19 -20.85
CA GLY A 13 -5.56 5.38 -22.06
C GLY A 13 -6.01 3.94 -21.86
N ALA A 14 -6.26 3.52 -20.62
CA ALA A 14 -6.60 2.15 -20.32
C ALA A 14 -8.08 1.88 -20.59
N ARG A 15 -8.39 0.70 -21.12
CA ARG A 15 -9.77 0.25 -21.24
C ARG A 15 -10.33 -0.05 -19.85
N LYS A 16 -11.63 0.21 -19.70
CA LYS A 16 -12.30 0.05 -18.41
C LYS A 16 -12.09 -1.33 -17.77
N GLY A 17 -12.10 -2.39 -18.57
CA GLY A 17 -11.91 -3.76 -18.09
C GLY A 17 -10.46 -4.11 -17.75
N GLU A 18 -9.49 -3.24 -18.05
CA GLU A 18 -8.08 -3.49 -17.78
C GLU A 18 -7.63 -2.94 -16.44
N VAL A 19 -8.40 -2.03 -15.83
CA VAL A 19 -8.03 -1.43 -14.56
C VAL A 19 -8.40 -2.36 -13.41
N ARG A 20 -7.46 -2.61 -12.52
CA ARG A 20 -7.68 -3.43 -11.32
C ARG A 20 -7.50 -2.60 -10.08
N THR A 21 -8.18 -3.00 -9.01
CA THR A 21 -8.10 -2.32 -7.71
C THR A 21 -7.30 -3.17 -6.73
N GLN A 22 -6.41 -2.51 -6.00
CA GLN A 22 -5.73 -3.11 -4.85
C GLN A 22 -6.04 -2.30 -3.60
N PHE A 23 -5.84 -2.92 -2.44
CA PHE A 23 -5.97 -2.24 -1.16
C PHE A 23 -4.59 -2.14 -0.52
N ALA A 24 -4.25 -0.94 -0.09
CA ALA A 24 -2.93 -0.62 0.43
C ALA A 24 -3.03 -0.12 1.87
N ALA A 25 -2.00 -0.36 2.66
CA ALA A 25 -1.94 0.04 4.04
C ALA A 25 -0.92 1.16 4.24
N LEU A 26 -1.39 2.30 4.77
CA LEU A 26 -0.50 3.31 5.30
C LEU A 26 -0.25 2.94 6.76
N CYS A 27 0.86 2.25 7.01
CA CYS A 27 1.23 1.80 8.34
C CYS A 27 1.92 2.94 9.08
N TYR A 28 1.36 3.35 10.21
CA TYR A 28 1.90 4.49 10.95
C TYR A 28 1.96 4.22 12.44
N ARG A 29 2.80 4.99 13.11
CA ARG A 29 2.88 5.07 14.57
C ARG A 29 3.20 6.49 14.97
N VAL A 30 2.93 6.82 16.23
CA VAL A 30 3.30 8.13 16.78
C VAL A 30 4.41 7.91 17.81
N ARG A 31 5.53 8.59 17.61
CA ARG A 31 6.68 8.56 18.53
C ARG A 31 7.06 9.99 18.87
N GLN A 32 7.05 10.30 20.20
CA GLN A 32 7.42 11.64 20.67
C GLN A 32 6.61 12.74 19.98
N GLY A 33 5.31 12.50 19.82
CA GLY A 33 4.39 13.45 19.18
C GLY A 33 4.51 13.54 17.66
N LYS A 34 5.35 12.73 17.04
CA LYS A 34 5.54 12.77 15.58
C LYS A 34 5.07 11.50 14.92
N VAL A 35 4.42 11.65 13.78
CA VAL A 35 3.97 10.51 12.98
C VAL A 35 5.15 9.94 12.20
N GLN A 36 5.31 8.63 12.30
CA GLN A 36 6.23 7.88 11.47
C GLN A 36 5.46 6.90 10.61
N VAL A 37 5.95 6.68 9.41
CA VAL A 37 5.34 5.79 8.41
C VAL A 37 6.32 4.66 8.13
N LEU A 38 5.80 3.43 8.03
CA LEU A 38 6.60 2.27 7.66
C LEU A 38 6.49 2.06 6.16
N LEU A 39 7.62 2.09 5.48
CA LEU A 39 7.71 1.67 4.09
C LEU A 39 8.45 0.35 3.98
N ILE A 40 8.17 -0.37 2.91
CA ILE A 40 8.86 -1.61 2.57
C ILE A 40 9.43 -1.48 1.16
N THR A 41 10.36 -2.36 0.80
CA THR A 41 10.88 -2.40 -0.56
C THR A 41 10.08 -3.37 -1.41
N SER A 42 9.87 -3.03 -2.68
CA SER A 42 9.33 -3.98 -3.65
C SER A 42 10.33 -5.13 -3.86
N ARG A 43 9.83 -6.32 -4.18
CA ARG A 43 10.70 -7.49 -4.32
C ARG A 43 11.61 -7.42 -5.54
N GLY A 44 11.11 -6.86 -6.64
CA GLY A 44 11.88 -6.75 -7.88
C GLY A 44 12.82 -5.57 -7.87
N ALA A 45 12.31 -4.39 -8.17
CA ALA A 45 13.10 -3.17 -8.34
C ALA A 45 13.61 -2.57 -7.03
N LYS A 46 13.18 -3.11 -5.89
CA LYS A 46 13.55 -2.64 -4.53
C LYS A 46 13.25 -1.17 -4.31
N ARG A 47 12.12 -0.71 -4.85
CA ARG A 47 11.63 0.64 -4.61
C ARG A 47 10.88 0.68 -3.28
N TRP A 48 10.89 1.83 -2.64
CA TRP A 48 10.11 2.02 -1.40
C TRP A 48 8.64 2.16 -1.74
N ILE A 49 7.83 1.33 -1.11
CA ILE A 49 6.39 1.24 -1.36
C ILE A 49 5.64 1.03 -0.05
N VAL A 50 4.31 1.11 -0.11
CA VAL A 50 3.43 0.65 0.97
C VAL A 50 2.99 -0.78 0.71
N PRO A 51 2.68 -1.57 1.76
CA PRO A 51 2.09 -2.89 1.59
C PRO A 51 0.76 -2.80 0.85
N LYS A 52 0.53 -3.69 -0.10
CA LYS A 52 -0.71 -3.68 -0.89
C LYS A 52 -0.96 -5.03 -1.51
N GLY A 53 -2.20 -5.30 -1.81
CA GLY A 53 -2.57 -6.53 -2.48
C GLY A 53 -3.99 -6.50 -3.03
N TRP A 54 -4.37 -7.61 -3.61
CA TRP A 54 -5.68 -7.77 -4.26
C TRP A 54 -6.81 -7.88 -3.24
N PRO A 55 -8.05 -7.60 -3.64
CA PRO A 55 -9.20 -7.82 -2.77
C PRO A 55 -9.24 -9.27 -2.26
N MET A 56 -9.70 -9.43 -1.04
CA MET A 56 -9.81 -10.75 -0.39
C MET A 56 -11.26 -11.04 -0.09
N ASP A 57 -11.67 -12.28 -0.32
CA ASP A 57 -13.02 -12.73 -0.01
C ASP A 57 -13.33 -12.55 1.48
N ALA A 58 -14.55 -12.14 1.77
CA ALA A 58 -15.07 -11.95 3.12
C ALA A 58 -14.31 -10.90 3.95
N LYS A 59 -13.48 -10.06 3.32
CA LYS A 59 -12.81 -8.97 4.01
C LYS A 59 -13.25 -7.62 3.47
N THR A 60 -13.41 -6.66 4.39
CA THR A 60 -13.55 -5.25 4.01
C THR A 60 -12.24 -4.76 3.38
N PRO A 61 -12.28 -3.67 2.61
CA PRO A 61 -11.06 -3.10 2.04
C PRO A 61 -9.98 -2.80 3.08
N GLY A 62 -10.37 -2.22 4.23
CA GLY A 62 -9.40 -1.92 5.29
C GLY A 62 -8.82 -3.18 5.90
N ALA A 63 -9.63 -4.22 6.11
CA ALA A 63 -9.14 -5.50 6.62
C ALA A 63 -8.20 -6.18 5.65
N ALA A 64 -8.49 -6.09 4.35
CA ALA A 64 -7.58 -6.62 3.32
C ALA A 64 -6.25 -5.88 3.34
N ALA A 65 -6.28 -4.55 3.46
CA ALA A 65 -5.05 -3.75 3.57
C ALA A 65 -4.25 -4.13 4.81
N ALA A 66 -4.91 -4.32 5.95
CA ALA A 66 -4.24 -4.73 7.19
C ALA A 66 -3.62 -6.12 7.04
N ARG A 67 -4.26 -7.03 6.33
CA ARG A 67 -3.71 -8.36 6.07
C ARG A 67 -2.45 -8.29 5.21
N GLU A 68 -2.44 -7.44 4.19
CA GLU A 68 -1.24 -7.23 3.38
C GLU A 68 -0.11 -6.65 4.22
N ALA A 69 -0.43 -5.74 5.12
CA ALA A 69 0.58 -5.17 6.03
C ALA A 69 1.20 -6.25 6.90
N TRP A 70 0.41 -7.21 7.36
CA TRP A 70 0.96 -8.35 8.11
C TRP A 70 1.85 -9.22 7.23
N GLU A 71 1.36 -9.60 6.05
CA GLU A 71 2.09 -10.54 5.19
C GLU A 71 3.39 -9.95 4.67
N GLU A 72 3.37 -8.69 4.25
CA GLU A 72 4.50 -8.06 3.59
C GLU A 72 5.44 -7.31 4.53
N ALA A 73 4.91 -6.76 5.62
CA ALA A 73 5.67 -5.89 6.52
C ALA A 73 5.76 -6.40 7.96
N GLY A 74 5.01 -7.44 8.29
CA GLY A 74 5.07 -8.02 9.63
C GLY A 74 4.50 -7.12 10.72
N VAL A 75 3.50 -6.30 10.38
CA VAL A 75 2.89 -5.42 11.35
C VAL A 75 1.47 -5.86 11.66
N ARG A 76 1.09 -5.72 12.94
CA ARG A 76 -0.28 -5.87 13.38
C ARG A 76 -0.73 -4.56 13.97
N GLY A 77 -1.95 -4.20 13.66
CA GLY A 77 -2.48 -2.94 14.14
C GLY A 77 -3.96 -2.82 13.84
N ARG A 78 -4.45 -1.61 13.96
CA ARG A 78 -5.87 -1.30 13.83
C ARG A 78 -6.10 -0.37 12.66
N VAL A 79 -7.06 -0.70 11.81
CA VAL A 79 -7.53 0.23 10.77
C VAL A 79 -8.25 1.37 11.48
N THR A 80 -7.76 2.60 11.29
CA THR A 80 -8.23 3.76 12.06
C THR A 80 -9.11 4.70 11.25
N GLY A 81 -9.41 4.36 10.00
CA GLY A 81 -10.28 5.21 9.19
C GLY A 81 -10.61 4.56 7.87
N GLY A 82 -11.39 5.27 7.07
CA GLY A 82 -11.71 4.88 5.71
C GLY A 82 -10.59 5.19 4.74
N CYS A 83 -10.89 5.07 3.47
CA CYS A 83 -9.91 5.33 2.42
C CYS A 83 -9.38 6.76 2.51
N LEU A 84 -8.06 6.89 2.64
CA LEU A 84 -7.38 8.19 2.69
C LEU A 84 -7.23 8.81 1.32
N GLY A 85 -7.19 8.00 0.30
CA GLY A 85 -6.98 8.45 -1.06
C GLY A 85 -6.64 7.28 -1.96
N VAL A 86 -6.43 7.58 -3.22
CA VAL A 86 -6.09 6.57 -4.21
C VAL A 86 -4.84 7.03 -4.97
N TYR A 87 -4.05 6.07 -5.40
CA TYR A 87 -2.94 6.33 -6.30
C TYR A 87 -2.90 5.24 -7.37
N SER A 88 -2.24 5.53 -8.45
CA SER A 88 -2.14 4.59 -9.55
C SER A 88 -0.71 4.20 -9.81
N TYR A 89 -0.54 3.01 -10.33
CA TYR A 89 0.74 2.55 -10.82
C TYR A 89 0.51 1.44 -11.84
N THR A 90 1.55 1.10 -12.56
CA THR A 90 1.49 0.02 -13.53
C THR A 90 2.24 -1.18 -12.96
N LYS A 91 1.55 -2.31 -12.87
CA LYS A 91 2.13 -3.54 -12.35
C LYS A 91 2.55 -4.41 -13.52
N GLU A 92 3.80 -4.87 -13.49
CA GLU A 92 4.27 -5.89 -14.42
C GLU A 92 3.83 -7.26 -13.92
N MET A 93 3.06 -7.94 -14.75
CA MET A 93 2.56 -9.26 -14.46
C MET A 93 3.54 -10.32 -14.95
N ASP A 94 3.39 -11.56 -14.45
CA ASP A 94 4.12 -12.70 -14.99
C ASP A 94 3.85 -12.79 -16.50
N GLY A 95 4.87 -12.97 -17.29
CA GLY A 95 4.71 -12.96 -18.73
C GLY A 95 4.90 -11.61 -19.40
N GLY A 96 5.21 -10.57 -18.62
CA GLY A 96 5.56 -9.26 -19.15
C GLY A 96 4.40 -8.31 -19.44
N GLU A 97 3.17 -8.72 -19.17
CA GLU A 97 2.02 -7.85 -19.33
C GLU A 97 2.04 -6.72 -18.32
N MET A 98 1.68 -5.51 -18.77
CA MET A 98 1.59 -4.34 -17.91
C MET A 98 0.12 -4.10 -17.55
N LEU A 99 -0.20 -4.07 -16.27
CA LEU A 99 -1.56 -3.92 -15.79
C LEU A 99 -1.72 -2.60 -15.04
N PRO A 100 -2.64 -1.73 -15.47
CA PRO A 100 -2.94 -0.52 -14.71
C PRO A 100 -3.66 -0.88 -13.40
N VAL A 101 -3.17 -0.32 -12.29
CA VAL A 101 -3.72 -0.60 -10.96
C VAL A 101 -4.05 0.70 -10.27
N VAL A 102 -5.21 0.73 -9.63
CA VAL A 102 -5.60 1.77 -8.68
C VAL A 102 -5.52 1.18 -7.29
N ALA A 103 -4.73 1.80 -6.43
CA ALA A 103 -4.59 1.37 -5.05
C ALA A 103 -5.34 2.33 -4.13
N MET A 104 -6.20 1.78 -3.30
CA MET A 104 -6.94 2.52 -2.27
C MET A 104 -6.19 2.38 -0.95
N LEU A 105 -5.85 3.52 -0.34
CA LEU A 105 -4.97 3.56 0.82
C LEU A 105 -5.78 3.68 2.11
N TYR A 106 -5.52 2.77 3.05
CA TYR A 106 -6.19 2.74 4.35
C TYR A 106 -5.19 2.92 5.48
N PRO A 107 -5.53 3.72 6.51
CA PRO A 107 -4.61 3.94 7.63
C PRO A 107 -4.63 2.74 8.57
N VAL A 108 -3.45 2.26 8.94
CA VAL A 108 -3.28 1.18 9.91
C VAL A 108 -2.34 1.68 11.01
N GLU A 109 -2.89 1.87 12.20
CA GLU A 109 -2.07 2.22 13.35
C GLU A 109 -1.37 0.97 13.86
N VAL A 110 -0.05 0.95 13.77
CA VAL A 110 0.75 -0.22 14.11
C VAL A 110 0.89 -0.36 15.62
N LYS A 111 0.54 -1.54 16.12
CA LYS A 111 0.69 -1.89 17.54
C LYS A 111 1.89 -2.79 17.76
N ILE A 112 2.16 -3.70 16.84
CA ILE A 112 3.23 -4.69 16.97
C ILE A 112 3.97 -4.80 15.65
N THR A 113 5.30 -4.84 15.72
CA THR A 113 6.15 -5.25 14.61
C THR A 113 6.75 -6.60 14.95
N ALA A 114 6.53 -7.59 14.09
CA ALA A 114 7.00 -8.94 14.29
C ALA A 114 8.29 -9.19 13.50
N ASP A 115 9.11 -10.12 13.99
CA ASP A 115 10.29 -10.58 13.26
C ASP A 115 9.97 -11.76 12.35
N LYS A 116 8.96 -12.54 12.71
CA LYS A 116 8.52 -13.70 11.92
C LYS A 116 7.14 -13.43 11.35
N TYR A 117 7.05 -13.42 10.03
CA TYR A 117 5.81 -13.18 9.31
C TYR A 117 5.96 -13.75 7.90
N PRO A 118 4.86 -13.87 7.12
CA PRO A 118 4.91 -14.62 5.86
C PRO A 118 6.03 -14.23 4.90
N GLU A 119 6.27 -12.96 4.66
CA GLU A 119 7.31 -12.53 3.71
C GLU A 119 8.57 -11.99 4.39
N ALA A 120 8.82 -12.42 5.63
CA ALA A 120 10.01 -12.01 6.36
C ALA A 120 11.28 -12.35 5.55
N GLY A 121 12.19 -11.37 5.47
CA GLY A 121 13.45 -11.55 4.73
C GLY A 121 13.35 -11.26 3.24
N GLN A 122 12.15 -11.11 2.69
CA GLN A 122 11.99 -10.83 1.26
C GLN A 122 12.03 -9.33 0.95
N ARG A 123 11.82 -8.50 1.97
CA ARG A 123 11.75 -7.06 1.80
C ARG A 123 12.47 -6.39 2.96
N ARG A 124 13.03 -5.21 2.70
CA ARG A 124 13.48 -4.33 3.76
C ARG A 124 12.27 -3.53 4.26
N ARG A 125 12.27 -3.18 5.53
CA ARG A 125 11.24 -2.31 6.10
C ARG A 125 11.92 -1.25 6.95
N LYS A 126 11.35 -0.03 6.92
CA LYS A 126 11.96 1.10 7.63
C LYS A 126 10.92 2.12 8.04
N TRP A 127 11.00 2.54 9.28
CA TRP A 127 10.24 3.69 9.78
C TRP A 127 10.90 4.97 9.34
N MET A 128 10.11 5.94 8.93
CA MET A 128 10.62 7.25 8.53
C MET A 128 9.58 8.32 8.75
N SER A 129 10.01 9.58 8.79
CA SER A 129 9.10 10.71 8.92
C SER A 129 8.18 10.77 7.70
N ARG A 130 7.03 11.45 7.85
CA ARG A 130 6.10 11.65 6.74
C ARG A 130 6.78 12.35 5.54
N LYS A 131 7.58 13.36 5.81
CA LYS A 131 8.30 14.09 4.75
C LYS A 131 9.25 13.19 4.00
N LYS A 132 10.03 12.40 4.72
CA LYS A 132 10.98 11.50 4.09
C LYS A 132 10.27 10.43 3.29
N ALA A 133 9.19 9.85 3.84
CA ALA A 133 8.40 8.84 3.15
C ALA A 133 7.86 9.38 1.83
N ALA A 134 7.34 10.59 1.84
CA ALA A 134 6.82 11.23 0.62
C ALA A 134 7.89 11.40 -0.46
N LYS A 135 9.13 11.60 -0.07
CA LYS A 135 10.25 11.73 -1.01
C LYS A 135 10.73 10.37 -1.54
N MET A 136 10.55 9.32 -0.75
CA MET A 136 11.08 8.00 -1.08
C MET A 136 10.19 7.20 -2.03
N VAL A 137 8.88 7.48 -2.03
CA VAL A 137 7.96 6.77 -2.92
C VAL A 137 7.94 7.40 -4.31
N SER A 138 7.71 6.56 -5.33
CA SER A 138 7.67 7.02 -6.73
C SER A 138 6.33 7.62 -7.12
N GLU A 139 5.27 7.22 -6.43
CA GLU A 139 3.90 7.59 -6.79
C GLU A 139 3.58 8.98 -6.24
N PRO A 140 3.39 9.99 -7.08
CA PRO A 140 3.20 11.36 -6.60
C PRO A 140 1.92 11.55 -5.77
N GLU A 141 0.90 10.72 -6.00
CA GLU A 141 -0.35 10.80 -5.24
C GLU A 141 -0.20 10.23 -3.82
N LEU A 142 0.77 9.40 -3.61
CA LEU A 142 0.99 8.73 -2.33
C LEU A 142 1.73 9.65 -1.37
#